data_06b652ca4822b5558ac00b9f5fb9fef4
#
_entry.id   06b652ca4822b5558ac00b9f5fb9fef4
#
_cell.length_a   1.000
_cell.length_b   1.000
_cell.length_c   1.000
_cell.angle_alpha   90.00
_cell.angle_beta   90.00
_cell.angle_gamma   90.00
#
_symmetry.space_group_name_H-M   'P 1'
#
loop_
_entity.id
_entity.type
_entity.pdbx_description
1 polymer ?
#
loop_
_entity_poly.entity_id
_entity_poly.type
_entity_poly.pdbx_seq_one_letter_code
_entity_poly.pdbx_strand_id
1 'polypeptide(L)'
;MPVKIRLARRGRKKQAMYDVVVADSRAPRDGRFIEKIGTYNPNTDPASINLDNDKAFDWVMKGAQPTDTVRAMLSYRGIMMKKHLQVGVNKGAITQEEADKKLEAWMKDKESKIQGKVEKLAKAKADKKKAALEAEKKVSDARAEELKKRAKEAEAALVEEIKEGGAEGDEDVAEDAAEVEEAQAAEAPKEEAKAEEKAEAKDEAPAEEKKEEPKAEAKEEALEEEKKEDDKKEG
;
A
#
# COMPACT_ATOMS: atom_id res chain seq x y z
N MET A 1 -2.16 -40.26 -7.92
CA MET A 1 -3.12 -39.17 -8.15
C MET A 1 -2.32 -37.92 -8.51
N PRO A 2 -2.64 -37.19 -9.60
CA PRO A 2 -1.90 -35.99 -9.93
C PRO A 2 -2.26 -34.86 -8.96
N VAL A 3 -1.25 -34.37 -8.26
CA VAL A 3 -1.36 -33.24 -7.34
C VAL A 3 -1.04 -31.95 -8.09
N LYS A 4 -1.87 -30.92 -7.91
CA LYS A 4 -1.67 -29.59 -8.53
C LYS A 4 -1.51 -28.51 -7.49
N ILE A 5 -0.65 -27.52 -7.79
CA ILE A 5 -0.57 -26.27 -7.05
C ILE A 5 -1.41 -25.27 -7.81
N ARG A 6 -2.45 -24.75 -7.17
CA ARG A 6 -3.45 -23.89 -7.81
C ARG A 6 -3.96 -22.80 -6.89
N LEU A 7 -4.70 -21.86 -7.45
CA LEU A 7 -5.36 -20.80 -6.71
C LEU A 7 -6.77 -21.22 -6.28
N ALA A 8 -7.05 -21.11 -4.99
CA ALA A 8 -8.40 -21.17 -4.43
C ALA A 8 -8.88 -19.73 -4.18
N ARG A 9 -10.09 -19.40 -4.62
CA ARG A 9 -10.63 -18.04 -4.47
C ARG A 9 -11.11 -17.83 -3.05
N ARG A 10 -10.73 -16.68 -2.48
CA ARG A 10 -11.22 -16.16 -1.20
C ARG A 10 -11.64 -14.70 -1.37
N GLY A 11 -11.99 -14.05 -0.26
CA GLY A 11 -12.43 -12.67 -0.27
C GLY A 11 -13.89 -12.49 -0.67
N ARG A 12 -14.32 -11.26 -0.76
CA ARG A 12 -15.73 -10.89 -1.02
C ARG A 12 -15.98 -10.51 -2.49
N LYS A 13 -17.23 -10.18 -2.81
CA LYS A 13 -17.65 -9.69 -4.14
C LYS A 13 -16.84 -8.43 -4.51
N LYS A 14 -16.29 -8.39 -5.72
CA LYS A 14 -15.41 -7.33 -6.27
C LYS A 14 -14.02 -7.18 -5.63
N GLN A 15 -13.70 -7.88 -4.52
CA GLN A 15 -12.38 -7.93 -3.91
C GLN A 15 -11.92 -9.39 -3.78
N ALA A 16 -11.45 -9.95 -4.89
CA ALA A 16 -10.96 -11.33 -4.90
C ALA A 16 -9.56 -11.38 -4.28
N MET A 17 -9.38 -12.26 -3.31
CA MET A 17 -8.08 -12.71 -2.81
C MET A 17 -7.95 -14.20 -3.11
N TYR A 18 -6.74 -14.69 -3.22
CA TYR A 18 -6.49 -16.08 -3.57
C TYR A 18 -5.54 -16.72 -2.57
N ASP A 19 -5.87 -17.95 -2.16
CA ASP A 19 -4.92 -18.82 -1.47
C ASP A 19 -4.21 -19.70 -2.52
N VAL A 20 -2.89 -19.81 -2.40
CA VAL A 20 -2.09 -20.76 -3.17
C VAL A 20 -2.10 -22.07 -2.40
N VAL A 21 -2.72 -23.07 -2.98
CA VAL A 21 -2.96 -24.36 -2.31
C VAL A 21 -2.49 -25.53 -3.14
N VAL A 22 -2.09 -26.57 -2.45
CA VAL A 22 -1.81 -27.91 -3.00
C VAL A 22 -3.10 -28.73 -2.90
N ALA A 23 -3.58 -29.23 -4.00
CA ALA A 23 -4.82 -30.00 -4.03
C ALA A 23 -4.78 -31.11 -5.08
N ASP A 24 -5.61 -32.13 -4.93
CA ASP A 24 -5.87 -33.10 -5.97
C ASP A 24 -6.47 -32.43 -7.22
N SER A 25 -6.06 -32.86 -8.39
CA SER A 25 -6.54 -32.31 -9.67
C SER A 25 -8.06 -32.46 -9.85
N ARG A 26 -8.68 -33.44 -9.22
CA ARG A 26 -10.11 -33.75 -9.29
C ARG A 26 -10.96 -32.90 -8.32
N ALA A 27 -10.35 -32.36 -7.26
CA ALA A 27 -11.06 -31.55 -6.27
C ALA A 27 -11.59 -30.23 -6.89
N PRO A 28 -12.76 -29.73 -6.50
CA PRO A 28 -13.26 -28.44 -6.96
C PRO A 28 -12.34 -27.31 -6.54
N ARG A 29 -12.40 -26.15 -7.24
CA ARG A 29 -11.45 -25.03 -7.06
C ARG A 29 -11.33 -24.55 -5.60
N ASP A 30 -12.45 -24.37 -4.92
CA ASP A 30 -12.53 -23.84 -3.56
C ASP A 30 -12.83 -24.95 -2.52
N GLY A 31 -12.69 -26.21 -2.91
CA GLY A 31 -12.94 -27.38 -2.08
C GLY A 31 -11.77 -27.75 -1.18
N ARG A 32 -11.77 -29.03 -0.75
CA ARG A 32 -10.73 -29.57 0.11
C ARG A 32 -9.36 -29.50 -0.58
N PHE A 33 -8.37 -29.02 0.13
CA PHE A 33 -6.97 -28.97 -0.28
C PHE A 33 -6.10 -29.73 0.74
N ILE A 34 -4.90 -30.13 0.32
CA ILE A 34 -3.95 -30.84 1.14
C ILE A 34 -3.22 -29.87 2.05
N GLU A 35 -2.64 -28.82 1.47
CA GLU A 35 -1.86 -27.81 2.19
C GLU A 35 -2.01 -26.43 1.54
N LYS A 36 -1.96 -25.38 2.38
CA LYS A 36 -1.89 -23.98 1.94
C LYS A 36 -0.42 -23.54 1.97
N ILE A 37 0.09 -23.07 0.82
CA ILE A 37 1.46 -22.59 0.65
C ILE A 37 1.55 -21.08 0.87
N GLY A 38 0.48 -20.34 0.57
CA GLY A 38 0.53 -18.88 0.72
C GLY A 38 -0.72 -18.18 0.25
N THR A 39 -0.58 -16.85 0.07
CA THR A 39 -1.66 -15.97 -0.37
C THR A 39 -1.22 -15.09 -1.54
N TYR A 40 -2.17 -14.77 -2.40
CA TYR A 40 -1.99 -13.87 -3.54
C TYR A 40 -3.08 -12.80 -3.55
N ASN A 41 -2.68 -11.55 -3.54
CA ASN A 41 -3.59 -10.41 -3.64
C ASN A 41 -3.32 -9.64 -4.95
N PRO A 42 -4.22 -9.71 -5.95
CA PRO A 42 -4.08 -8.98 -7.20
C PRO A 42 -4.58 -7.52 -7.11
N ASN A 43 -5.24 -7.12 -6.00
CA ASN A 43 -5.86 -5.80 -5.89
C ASN A 43 -4.84 -4.69 -5.56
N THR A 44 -3.62 -5.05 -5.21
CA THR A 44 -2.52 -4.11 -4.97
C THR A 44 -1.68 -3.94 -6.23
N ASP A 45 -1.07 -2.78 -6.41
CA ASP A 45 -0.15 -2.52 -7.50
C ASP A 45 1.20 -2.00 -6.94
N PRO A 46 2.26 -2.84 -6.97
CA PRO A 46 2.33 -4.21 -7.52
C PRO A 46 1.54 -5.25 -6.72
N ALA A 47 1.12 -6.34 -7.38
CA ALA A 47 0.39 -7.44 -6.75
C ALA A 47 1.19 -8.07 -5.60
N SER A 48 0.53 -8.29 -4.46
CA SER A 48 1.17 -8.88 -3.28
C SER A 48 1.16 -10.41 -3.38
N ILE A 49 2.36 -11.01 -3.31
CA ILE A 49 2.57 -12.46 -3.36
C ILE A 49 3.28 -12.87 -2.08
N ASN A 50 2.60 -13.58 -1.21
CA ASN A 50 3.14 -14.08 0.05
C ASN A 50 3.17 -15.61 0.00
N LEU A 51 4.36 -16.21 -0.20
CA LEU A 51 4.56 -17.62 -0.38
C LEU A 51 5.62 -18.16 0.57
N ASP A 52 5.34 -19.32 1.14
CA ASP A 52 6.33 -20.13 1.82
C ASP A 52 7.19 -20.85 0.76
N ASN A 53 8.42 -20.34 0.57
CA ASN A 53 9.30 -20.77 -0.50
C ASN A 53 9.74 -22.25 -0.32
N ASP A 54 9.96 -22.69 0.91
CA ASP A 54 10.48 -24.04 1.19
C ASP A 54 9.38 -25.08 0.99
N LYS A 55 8.17 -24.84 1.49
CA LYS A 55 7.01 -25.71 1.20
C LYS A 55 6.71 -25.78 -0.28
N ALA A 56 6.73 -24.64 -0.97
CA ALA A 56 6.50 -24.62 -2.41
C ALA A 56 7.55 -25.41 -3.18
N PHE A 57 8.82 -25.28 -2.80
CA PHE A 57 9.92 -26.03 -3.39
C PHE A 57 9.76 -27.54 -3.17
N ASP A 58 9.47 -27.97 -1.95
CA ASP A 58 9.28 -29.37 -1.60
C ASP A 58 8.16 -30.03 -2.42
N TRP A 59 7.01 -29.37 -2.52
CA TRP A 59 5.90 -29.88 -3.33
C TRP A 59 6.23 -29.97 -4.81
N VAL A 60 6.97 -28.99 -5.35
CA VAL A 60 7.40 -29.00 -6.75
C VAL A 60 8.44 -30.11 -7.00
N MET A 61 9.32 -30.40 -6.02
CA MET A 61 10.27 -31.50 -6.10
C MET A 61 9.59 -32.86 -5.99
N LYS A 62 8.55 -33.00 -5.17
CA LYS A 62 7.68 -34.19 -5.07
C LYS A 62 6.83 -34.41 -6.34
N GLY A 63 6.86 -33.50 -7.29
CA GLY A 63 6.18 -33.64 -8.57
C GLY A 63 4.80 -32.99 -8.67
N ALA A 64 4.41 -32.15 -7.72
CA ALA A 64 3.20 -31.33 -7.84
C ALA A 64 3.29 -30.38 -9.04
N GLN A 65 2.24 -30.37 -9.87
CA GLN A 65 2.20 -29.56 -11.09
C GLN A 65 1.56 -28.20 -10.81
N PRO A 66 2.30 -27.09 -10.91
CA PRO A 66 1.71 -25.75 -10.79
C PRO A 66 0.86 -25.42 -12.02
N THR A 67 -0.27 -24.74 -11.81
CA THR A 67 -1.02 -24.08 -12.90
C THR A 67 -0.20 -22.93 -13.47
N ASP A 68 -0.51 -22.45 -14.68
CA ASP A 68 0.29 -21.43 -15.37
C ASP A 68 0.47 -20.16 -14.55
N THR A 69 -0.59 -19.66 -13.91
CA THR A 69 -0.52 -18.49 -13.05
C THR A 69 0.39 -18.72 -11.84
N VAL A 70 0.24 -19.86 -11.15
CA VAL A 70 1.09 -20.21 -10.01
C VAL A 70 2.53 -20.42 -10.46
N ARG A 71 2.76 -21.03 -11.62
CA ARG A 71 4.10 -21.20 -12.20
C ARG A 71 4.80 -19.87 -12.43
N ALA A 72 4.07 -18.86 -12.92
CA ALA A 72 4.58 -17.50 -13.06
C ALA A 72 4.97 -16.89 -11.71
N MET A 73 4.14 -17.08 -10.65
CA MET A 73 4.45 -16.61 -9.29
C MET A 73 5.67 -17.31 -8.70
N LEU A 74 5.76 -18.64 -8.82
CA LEU A 74 6.91 -19.43 -8.38
C LEU A 74 8.20 -19.03 -9.12
N SER A 75 8.09 -18.72 -10.41
CA SER A 75 9.20 -18.20 -11.20
C SER A 75 9.60 -16.78 -10.77
N TYR A 76 8.63 -15.95 -10.39
CA TYR A 76 8.89 -14.62 -9.85
C TYR A 76 9.67 -14.68 -8.52
N ARG A 77 9.35 -15.63 -7.64
CA ARG A 77 10.02 -15.86 -6.35
C ARG A 77 11.30 -16.70 -6.46
N GLY A 78 11.67 -17.19 -7.65
CA GLY A 78 12.89 -17.95 -7.87
C GLY A 78 12.80 -19.46 -7.58
N ILE A 79 11.66 -19.96 -7.14
CA ILE A 79 11.47 -21.39 -6.78
C ILE A 79 11.69 -22.31 -7.99
N MET A 80 11.26 -21.88 -9.18
CA MET A 80 11.48 -22.64 -10.40
C MET A 80 12.96 -22.72 -10.80
N MET A 81 13.74 -21.66 -10.51
CA MET A 81 15.18 -21.63 -10.69
C MET A 81 15.88 -22.55 -9.68
N LYS A 82 15.50 -22.46 -8.39
CA LYS A 82 15.99 -23.37 -7.33
C LYS A 82 15.74 -24.84 -7.71
N LYS A 83 14.53 -25.15 -8.20
CA LYS A 83 14.23 -26.51 -8.71
C LYS A 83 15.17 -26.92 -9.84
N HIS A 84 15.39 -26.06 -10.83
CA HIS A 84 16.24 -26.39 -11.97
C HIS A 84 17.67 -26.70 -11.55
N LEU A 85 18.23 -25.88 -10.67
CA LEU A 85 19.57 -26.08 -10.13
C LEU A 85 19.68 -27.37 -9.30
N GLN A 86 18.68 -27.64 -8.44
CA GLN A 86 18.66 -28.85 -7.62
C GLN A 86 18.55 -30.13 -8.47
N VAL A 87 17.78 -30.09 -9.56
CA VAL A 87 17.75 -31.21 -10.51
C VAL A 87 19.12 -31.40 -11.19
N GLY A 88 19.86 -30.32 -11.45
CA GLY A 88 21.23 -30.35 -11.97
C GLY A 88 22.20 -31.02 -10.96
N VAL A 89 22.10 -30.69 -9.69
CA VAL A 89 22.88 -31.29 -8.60
C VAL A 89 22.54 -32.79 -8.47
N ASN A 90 21.25 -33.13 -8.48
CA ASN A 90 20.82 -34.55 -8.37
C ASN A 90 21.28 -35.40 -9.57
N LYS A 91 21.52 -34.78 -10.72
CA LYS A 91 22.08 -35.44 -11.90
C LYS A 91 23.62 -35.45 -11.93
N GLY A 92 24.27 -34.81 -10.97
CA GLY A 92 25.73 -34.73 -10.90
C GLY A 92 26.36 -33.73 -11.90
N ALA A 93 25.55 -32.87 -12.54
CA ALA A 93 26.04 -31.90 -13.52
C ALA A 93 26.63 -30.64 -12.89
N ILE A 94 26.26 -30.34 -11.65
CA ILE A 94 26.66 -29.11 -10.95
C ILE A 94 26.89 -29.48 -9.47
N THR A 95 27.84 -28.83 -8.82
CA THR A 95 28.02 -28.95 -7.35
C THR A 95 26.98 -28.13 -6.59
N GLN A 96 26.71 -28.49 -5.33
CA GLN A 96 25.74 -27.73 -4.51
C GLN A 96 26.17 -26.28 -4.33
N GLU A 97 27.45 -26.04 -4.09
CA GLU A 97 28.00 -24.70 -3.90
C GLU A 97 27.84 -23.80 -5.14
N GLU A 98 28.02 -24.36 -6.35
CA GLU A 98 27.80 -23.64 -7.58
C GLU A 98 26.32 -23.32 -7.82
N ALA A 99 25.42 -24.25 -7.44
CA ALA A 99 23.99 -24.06 -7.52
C ALA A 99 23.56 -22.88 -6.63
N ASP A 100 24.03 -22.86 -5.40
CA ASP A 100 23.69 -21.81 -4.43
C ASP A 100 24.22 -20.42 -4.89
N LYS A 101 25.45 -20.35 -5.37
CA LYS A 101 26.02 -19.11 -5.94
C LYS A 101 25.21 -18.59 -7.15
N LYS A 102 24.79 -19.50 -8.04
CA LYS A 102 23.96 -19.14 -9.21
C LYS A 102 22.57 -18.67 -8.81
N LEU A 103 21.99 -19.27 -7.76
CA LEU A 103 20.70 -18.86 -7.21
C LEU A 103 20.78 -17.49 -6.59
N GLU A 104 21.78 -17.21 -5.77
CA GLU A 104 21.99 -15.90 -5.14
C GLU A 104 22.19 -14.79 -6.17
N ALA A 105 23.04 -15.00 -7.17
CA ALA A 105 23.26 -14.05 -8.24
C ALA A 105 21.95 -13.72 -8.97
N TRP A 106 21.18 -14.74 -9.31
CA TRP A 106 19.90 -14.59 -9.97
C TRP A 106 18.87 -13.85 -9.08
N MET A 107 18.84 -14.10 -7.77
CA MET A 107 17.96 -13.40 -6.83
C MET A 107 18.30 -11.92 -6.75
N LYS A 108 19.58 -11.55 -6.63
CA LYS A 108 20.03 -10.15 -6.64
C LYS A 108 19.61 -9.40 -7.91
N ASP A 109 19.78 -10.03 -9.07
CA ASP A 109 19.34 -9.47 -10.36
C ASP A 109 17.82 -9.28 -10.43
N LYS A 110 17.06 -10.19 -9.85
CA LYS A 110 15.61 -10.09 -9.80
C LYS A 110 15.14 -9.00 -8.87
N GLU A 111 15.71 -8.91 -7.70
CA GLU A 111 15.39 -7.88 -6.70
C GLU A 111 15.65 -6.49 -7.25
N SER A 112 16.79 -6.26 -7.91
CA SER A 112 17.10 -4.98 -8.56
C SER A 112 16.05 -4.59 -9.62
N LYS A 113 15.60 -5.57 -10.44
CA LYS A 113 14.56 -5.36 -11.44
C LYS A 113 13.19 -5.08 -10.82
N ILE A 114 12.87 -5.72 -9.68
CA ILE A 114 11.63 -5.50 -8.93
C ILE A 114 11.62 -4.10 -8.31
N GLN A 115 12.71 -3.73 -7.63
CA GLN A 115 12.87 -2.40 -7.04
C GLN A 115 12.74 -1.30 -8.08
N GLY A 116 13.42 -1.43 -9.23
CA GLY A 116 13.29 -0.48 -10.31
C GLY A 116 11.88 -0.35 -10.90
N LYS A 117 11.07 -1.41 -10.88
CA LYS A 117 9.64 -1.34 -11.25
C LYS A 117 8.80 -0.65 -10.18
N VAL A 118 9.02 -0.97 -8.91
CA VAL A 118 8.31 -0.33 -7.78
C VAL A 118 8.57 1.17 -7.76
N GLU A 119 9.83 1.59 -7.95
CA GLU A 119 10.19 3.00 -8.01
C GLU A 119 9.54 3.73 -9.19
N LYS A 120 9.52 3.10 -10.39
CA LYS A 120 8.85 3.66 -11.55
C LYS A 120 7.35 3.86 -11.31
N LEU A 121 6.69 2.87 -10.70
CA LEU A 121 5.26 2.97 -10.35
C LEU A 121 5.01 4.03 -9.28
N ALA A 122 5.87 4.12 -8.27
CA ALA A 122 5.77 5.14 -7.23
C ALA A 122 5.95 6.56 -7.81
N LYS A 123 6.96 6.76 -8.68
CA LYS A 123 7.17 8.04 -9.40
C LYS A 123 5.96 8.40 -10.26
N ALA A 124 5.47 7.45 -11.07
CA ALA A 124 4.31 7.69 -11.94
C ALA A 124 3.03 8.03 -11.13
N LYS A 125 2.84 7.43 -9.96
CA LYS A 125 1.73 7.77 -9.05
C LYS A 125 1.91 9.17 -8.43
N ALA A 126 3.13 9.51 -8.03
CA ALA A 126 3.46 10.83 -7.49
C ALA A 126 3.27 11.94 -8.54
N ASP A 127 3.72 11.72 -9.77
CA ASP A 127 3.59 12.67 -10.88
C ASP A 127 2.12 12.90 -11.25
N LYS A 128 1.33 11.82 -11.33
CA LYS A 128 -0.13 11.92 -11.54
C LYS A 128 -0.83 12.70 -10.42
N LYS A 129 -0.43 12.48 -9.15
CA LYS A 129 -0.99 13.20 -8.02
C LYS A 129 -0.62 14.68 -8.06
N LYS A 130 0.63 15.01 -8.39
CA LYS A 130 1.07 16.41 -8.57
C LYS A 130 0.32 17.11 -9.69
N ALA A 131 0.22 16.47 -10.85
CA ALA A 131 -0.51 17.03 -11.99
C ALA A 131 -2.00 17.24 -11.68
N ALA A 132 -2.64 16.34 -10.94
CA ALA A 132 -4.01 16.48 -10.48
C ALA A 132 -4.17 17.68 -9.53
N LEU A 133 -3.28 17.82 -8.55
CA LEU A 133 -3.28 18.94 -7.60
C LEU A 133 -3.02 20.28 -8.30
N GLU A 134 -2.14 20.33 -9.29
CA GLU A 134 -1.90 21.54 -10.08
C GLU A 134 -3.11 21.93 -10.94
N ALA A 135 -3.78 20.93 -11.53
CA ALA A 135 -5.01 21.17 -12.29
C ALA A 135 -6.14 21.68 -11.38
N GLU A 136 -6.29 21.09 -10.19
CA GLU A 136 -7.27 21.47 -9.19
C GLU A 136 -7.03 22.90 -8.69
N LYS A 137 -5.77 23.27 -8.40
CA LYS A 137 -5.41 24.63 -8.03
C LYS A 137 -5.76 25.63 -9.12
N LYS A 138 -5.44 25.35 -10.39
CA LYS A 138 -5.80 26.24 -11.51
C LYS A 138 -7.31 26.48 -11.62
N VAL A 139 -8.10 25.43 -11.43
CA VAL A 139 -9.57 25.53 -11.45
C VAL A 139 -10.08 26.31 -10.23
N SER A 140 -9.49 26.09 -9.06
CA SER A 140 -9.81 26.83 -7.83
C SER A 140 -9.50 28.32 -7.97
N ASP A 141 -8.30 28.64 -8.47
CA ASP A 141 -7.87 30.03 -8.68
C ASP A 141 -8.76 30.74 -9.71
N ALA A 142 -9.07 30.08 -10.83
CA ALA A 142 -9.98 30.63 -11.85
C ALA A 142 -11.37 30.91 -11.26
N ARG A 143 -11.91 29.98 -10.47
CA ARG A 143 -13.21 30.17 -9.80
C ARG A 143 -13.16 31.30 -8.77
N ALA A 144 -12.07 31.43 -8.02
CA ALA A 144 -11.90 32.53 -7.07
C ALA A 144 -11.83 33.90 -7.79
N GLU A 145 -11.17 33.94 -8.95
CA GLU A 145 -11.14 35.17 -9.77
C GLU A 145 -12.50 35.55 -10.35
N GLU A 146 -13.26 34.55 -10.81
CA GLU A 146 -14.63 34.77 -11.30
C GLU A 146 -15.54 35.28 -10.19
N LEU A 147 -15.46 34.70 -8.99
CA LEU A 147 -16.23 35.17 -7.84
C LEU A 147 -15.87 36.62 -7.46
N LYS A 148 -14.57 36.95 -7.45
CA LYS A 148 -14.11 38.35 -7.20
C LYS A 148 -14.58 39.32 -8.27
N LYS A 149 -14.60 38.92 -9.55
CA LYS A 149 -15.15 39.75 -10.63
C LYS A 149 -16.65 39.99 -10.47
N ARG A 150 -17.39 38.94 -10.18
CA ARG A 150 -18.83 38.99 -9.96
C ARG A 150 -19.21 39.82 -8.73
N ALA A 151 -18.41 39.69 -7.65
CA ALA A 151 -18.60 40.53 -6.47
C ALA A 151 -18.37 42.01 -6.77
N LYS A 152 -17.29 42.35 -7.51
CA LYS A 152 -17.02 43.73 -7.93
C LYS A 152 -18.08 44.30 -8.88
N GLU A 153 -18.60 43.47 -9.80
CA GLU A 153 -19.68 43.88 -10.69
C GLU A 153 -20.99 44.14 -9.92
N ALA A 154 -21.30 43.28 -8.93
CA ALA A 154 -22.45 43.47 -8.05
C ALA A 154 -22.30 44.70 -7.17
N GLU A 155 -21.11 44.98 -6.63
CA GLU A 155 -20.80 46.16 -5.84
C GLU A 155 -20.87 47.43 -6.70
N ALA A 156 -20.38 47.40 -7.93
CA ALA A 156 -20.49 48.51 -8.88
C ALA A 156 -21.94 48.78 -9.28
N ALA A 157 -22.75 47.75 -9.52
CA ALA A 157 -24.18 47.89 -9.82
C ALA A 157 -24.96 48.49 -8.64
N LEU A 158 -24.62 48.10 -7.40
CA LEU A 158 -25.24 48.62 -6.19
C LEU A 158 -24.88 50.10 -5.95
N VAL A 159 -23.63 50.49 -6.25
CA VAL A 159 -23.17 51.88 -6.20
C VAL A 159 -23.84 52.73 -7.28
N GLU A 160 -24.12 52.17 -8.47
CA GLU A 160 -24.87 52.85 -9.54
C GLU A 160 -26.34 53.06 -9.15
N GLU A 161 -26.96 52.03 -8.55
CA GLU A 161 -28.36 52.09 -8.07
C GLU A 161 -28.52 53.11 -6.92
N ILE A 162 -27.56 53.22 -6.01
CA ILE A 162 -27.52 54.25 -4.96
C ILE A 162 -27.32 55.65 -5.55
N LYS A 163 -26.58 55.82 -6.66
CA LYS A 163 -26.40 57.10 -7.34
C LYS A 163 -27.61 57.55 -8.12
N GLU A 164 -28.38 56.65 -8.72
CA GLU A 164 -29.62 56.98 -9.43
C GLU A 164 -30.81 57.16 -8.48
N GLY A 165 -30.81 56.51 -7.28
CA GLY A 165 -31.84 56.66 -6.26
C GLY A 165 -31.66 57.82 -5.29
N GLY A 166 -30.64 58.66 -5.46
CA GLY A 166 -30.25 59.74 -4.54
C GLY A 166 -31.05 61.05 -4.68
N ALA A 167 -32.31 60.99 -4.30
CA ALA A 167 -33.08 62.15 -3.82
C ALA A 167 -34.18 61.69 -2.87
N GLU A 168 -33.91 61.80 -1.60
CA GLU A 168 -34.77 61.82 -0.39
C GLU A 168 -34.35 60.69 0.64
N GLY A 169 -33.74 61.23 1.69
CA GLY A 169 -33.67 60.86 3.08
C GLY A 169 -33.81 59.43 3.50
N ASP A 170 -32.76 58.95 4.16
CA ASP A 170 -32.87 58.35 5.50
C ASP A 170 -31.49 57.97 6.05
N GLU A 171 -31.22 58.46 7.27
CA GLU A 171 -29.97 58.17 8.00
C GLU A 171 -29.89 56.77 8.63
N ASP A 172 -30.89 55.91 8.39
CA ASP A 172 -31.02 54.57 9.02
C ASP A 172 -30.34 53.43 8.24
N VAL A 173 -29.75 53.68 7.05
CA VAL A 173 -29.14 52.60 6.21
C VAL A 173 -27.65 52.37 6.52
N ALA A 174 -27.04 53.22 7.33
CA ALA A 174 -25.61 53.11 7.65
C ALA A 174 -25.28 52.09 8.76
N GLU A 175 -26.24 51.77 9.63
CA GLU A 175 -26.04 50.77 10.71
C GLU A 175 -26.19 49.32 10.20
N ASP A 176 -27.08 49.09 9.23
CA ASP A 176 -27.35 47.73 8.70
C ASP A 176 -26.21 47.19 7.78
N ALA A 177 -25.47 48.10 7.13
CA ALA A 177 -24.30 47.72 6.31
C ALA A 177 -23.08 47.34 7.16
N ALA A 178 -22.94 47.87 8.38
CA ALA A 178 -21.87 47.50 9.29
C ALA A 178 -22.10 46.14 9.96
N GLU A 179 -23.37 45.78 10.21
CA GLU A 179 -23.73 44.50 10.82
C GLU A 179 -23.59 43.31 9.85
N VAL A 180 -23.78 43.52 8.55
CA VAL A 180 -23.60 42.50 7.50
C VAL A 180 -22.10 42.24 7.24
N GLU A 181 -21.23 43.27 7.37
CA GLU A 181 -19.78 43.10 7.20
C GLU A 181 -19.15 42.38 8.40
N GLU A 182 -19.68 42.59 9.62
CA GLU A 182 -19.23 41.88 10.82
C GLU A 182 -19.73 40.42 10.85
N ALA A 183 -20.90 40.13 10.29
CA ALA A 183 -21.43 38.76 10.15
C ALA A 183 -20.67 37.91 9.10
N GLN A 184 -20.18 38.53 8.01
CA GLN A 184 -19.37 37.85 7.00
C GLN A 184 -17.91 37.64 7.42
N ALA A 185 -17.37 38.48 8.28
CA ALA A 185 -16.04 38.33 8.86
C ALA A 185 -15.98 37.25 9.95
N ALA A 186 -17.13 36.93 10.59
CA ALA A 186 -17.20 35.89 11.64
C ALA A 186 -17.39 34.47 11.10
N GLU A 187 -17.79 34.28 9.84
CA GLU A 187 -18.00 32.95 9.24
C GLU A 187 -16.76 32.36 8.54
N ALA A 188 -15.83 33.22 8.12
CA ALA A 188 -14.60 32.78 7.43
C ALA A 188 -13.62 31.98 8.29
N PRO A 189 -13.43 32.17 9.62
CA PRO A 189 -12.49 31.39 10.41
C PRO A 189 -13.02 30.03 10.89
N LYS A 190 -14.34 29.75 10.76
CA LYS A 190 -14.91 28.47 11.23
C LYS A 190 -14.83 27.33 10.21
N GLU A 191 -14.72 27.63 8.94
CA GLU A 191 -14.60 26.61 7.89
C GLU A 191 -13.16 26.16 7.72
N GLU A 192 -12.16 27.02 7.89
CA GLU A 192 -10.74 26.65 7.89
C GLU A 192 -10.36 25.83 9.14
N ALA A 193 -10.87 26.22 10.33
CA ALA A 193 -10.62 25.43 11.56
C ALA A 193 -11.23 24.02 11.51
N LYS A 194 -12.34 23.83 10.78
CA LYS A 194 -12.98 22.53 10.62
C LYS A 194 -12.33 21.67 9.52
N ALA A 195 -11.60 22.27 8.60
CA ALA A 195 -10.79 21.61 7.59
C ALA A 195 -9.43 21.16 8.16
N GLU A 196 -8.81 21.93 9.04
CA GLU A 196 -7.57 21.55 9.73
C GLU A 196 -7.80 20.46 10.78
N GLU A 197 -8.88 20.54 11.58
CA GLU A 197 -9.22 19.47 12.54
C GLU A 197 -9.52 18.12 11.87
N LYS A 198 -10.00 18.13 10.62
CA LYS A 198 -10.25 16.91 9.84
C LYS A 198 -9.01 16.40 9.09
N ALA A 199 -7.97 17.22 8.94
CA ALA A 199 -6.67 16.84 8.40
C ALA A 199 -5.75 16.25 9.49
N GLU A 200 -5.75 16.80 10.71
CA GLU A 200 -4.95 16.27 11.83
C GLU A 200 -5.49 14.94 12.38
N ALA A 201 -6.82 14.71 12.37
CA ALA A 201 -7.40 13.43 12.80
C ALA A 201 -7.15 12.24 11.86
N LYS A 202 -6.44 12.42 10.74
CA LYS A 202 -6.11 11.37 9.77
C LYS A 202 -4.65 10.92 9.78
N ASP A 203 -3.80 11.62 10.54
CA ASP A 203 -2.36 11.32 10.63
C ASP A 203 -1.92 10.67 11.97
N GLU A 204 -2.85 10.48 12.92
CA GLU A 204 -2.56 9.93 14.25
C GLU A 204 -2.98 8.45 14.48
N ALA A 205 -2.88 7.60 13.46
CA ALA A 205 -2.80 6.15 13.70
C ALA A 205 -2.16 5.48 12.46
N PRO A 206 -0.98 4.80 12.58
CA PRO A 206 -0.60 3.88 13.65
C PRO A 206 0.88 4.01 14.10
N ALA A 207 1.12 4.32 15.34
CA ALA A 207 2.46 4.29 15.92
C ALA A 207 2.54 3.55 17.28
N GLU A 208 1.70 2.53 17.50
CA GLU A 208 1.68 1.80 18.78
C GLU A 208 2.06 0.31 18.68
N GLU A 209 2.74 -0.13 17.63
CA GLU A 209 3.16 -1.54 17.47
C GLU A 209 4.69 -1.74 17.33
N LYS A 210 5.49 -0.89 17.97
CA LYS A 210 6.97 -1.03 17.97
C LYS A 210 7.64 -0.86 19.33
N LYS A 211 7.05 -1.38 20.41
CA LYS A 211 7.67 -1.32 21.75
C LYS A 211 7.74 -2.64 22.53
N GLU A 212 7.55 -3.80 21.92
CA GLU A 212 7.66 -5.09 22.62
C GLU A 212 8.82 -6.01 22.23
N GLU A 213 9.70 -5.66 21.30
CA GLU A 213 10.80 -6.54 20.91
C GLU A 213 12.15 -6.43 21.68
N PRO A 214 12.47 -5.42 22.51
CA PRO A 214 13.76 -5.46 23.22
C PRO A 214 13.76 -6.24 24.53
N LYS A 215 12.68 -6.95 24.89
CA LYS A 215 12.59 -7.67 26.18
C LYS A 215 12.74 -9.20 26.06
N ALA A 216 12.76 -9.73 24.86
CA ALA A 216 12.98 -11.14 24.60
C ALA A 216 14.48 -11.48 24.49
N GLU A 217 15.29 -10.65 23.83
CA GLU A 217 16.75 -10.88 23.68
C GLU A 217 17.51 -10.78 25.01
N ALA A 218 17.12 -9.84 25.90
CA ALA A 218 17.77 -9.69 27.21
C ALA A 218 17.46 -10.87 28.19
N LYS A 219 16.49 -11.74 27.87
CA LYS A 219 16.21 -12.93 28.68
C LYS A 219 16.93 -14.17 28.16
N GLU A 220 17.30 -14.20 26.90
CA GLU A 220 18.06 -15.32 26.33
C GLU A 220 19.55 -15.23 26.68
N GLU A 221 20.15 -14.03 26.68
CA GLU A 221 21.52 -13.83 27.12
C GLU A 221 21.71 -14.13 28.62
N ALA A 222 20.73 -13.80 29.48
CA ALA A 222 20.79 -14.11 30.90
C ALA A 222 20.72 -15.62 31.24
N LEU A 223 20.07 -16.41 30.36
CA LEU A 223 19.97 -17.87 30.52
C LEU A 223 21.21 -18.62 29.97
N GLU A 224 21.97 -17.99 29.07
CA GLU A 224 23.24 -18.55 28.57
C GLU A 224 24.43 -18.28 29.52
N GLU A 225 24.41 -17.19 30.27
CA GLU A 225 25.42 -16.93 31.30
C GLU A 225 25.24 -17.84 32.51
N GLU A 226 24.04 -18.12 32.97
CA GLU A 226 23.76 -19.04 34.08
C GLU A 226 24.24 -20.48 33.78
N LYS A 227 24.10 -20.95 32.53
CA LYS A 227 24.57 -22.28 32.12
C LYS A 227 26.11 -22.40 32.04
N LYS A 228 26.81 -21.29 31.84
CA LYS A 228 28.28 -21.28 31.80
C LYS A 228 28.96 -21.20 33.18
N GLU A 229 28.21 -20.76 34.21
CA GLU A 229 28.69 -20.77 35.59
C GLU A 229 28.53 -22.13 36.29
N ASP A 230 27.49 -22.91 35.93
CA ASP A 230 27.29 -24.24 36.48
C ASP A 230 28.27 -25.29 35.96
N ASP A 231 28.68 -25.22 34.67
CA ASP A 231 29.70 -26.11 34.09
C ASP A 231 31.12 -25.85 34.63
N LYS A 232 31.36 -24.74 35.32
CA LYS A 232 32.67 -24.39 35.92
C LYS A 232 32.80 -24.82 37.36
N LYS A 233 31.75 -25.35 37.99
CA LYS A 233 31.75 -25.84 39.37
C LYS A 233 31.82 -27.35 39.54
N GLU A 234 31.71 -28.12 38.43
CA GLU A 234 31.81 -29.59 38.45
C GLU A 234 33.05 -30.15 37.74
N GLY A 235 34.06 -29.35 37.47
CA GLY A 235 35.35 -29.76 36.90
C GLY A 235 36.54 -29.66 37.84
#